data_f31bff9dcb9618765389e5f439f07762
#
_entry.id   f31bff9dcb9618765389e5f439f07762
#
_cell.length_a   1.000
_cell.length_b   1.000
_cell.length_c   1.000
_cell.angle_alpha   90.00
_cell.angle_beta   90.00
_cell.angle_gamma   90.00
#
_symmetry.space_group_name_H-M   'P 1'
#
loop_
_entity.id
_entity.type
_entity.pdbx_description
1 polymer ?
#
loop_
_entity_poly.entity_id
_entity_poly.type
_entity_poly.pdbx_seq_one_letter_code
_entity_poly.pdbx_strand_id
1 'polypeptide(L)'
;YTCNKGLQGIIYSGNIVIDSILSNGLANLENRGINLKCSIIIPPSLNIADVDLCILFGNLIDNAVEACERIVEPGRKKFIVLNVNIKKDYLFIDIANSFTGEVKKQNNIYRTVKIDERYCGIGLFNIRKIVEKYNGEFSVSHSDNVFSVSVMLSLLWGKK
;
A
#
# COMPACT_ATOMS: atom_id res chain seq x y z
N TYR A 1 -8.04 -14.36 -7.31
CA TYR A 1 -6.95 -15.30 -7.05
C TYR A 1 -6.35 -14.95 -5.70
N THR A 2 -6.45 -15.86 -4.74
CA THR A 2 -5.70 -15.81 -3.48
C THR A 2 -4.24 -16.08 -3.86
N CYS A 3 -3.33 -15.19 -3.52
CA CYS A 3 -1.90 -15.42 -3.70
C CYS A 3 -1.49 -16.54 -2.73
N ASN A 4 -1.67 -17.78 -3.15
CA ASN A 4 -1.07 -18.93 -2.50
C ASN A 4 0.42 -18.89 -2.83
N LYS A 5 1.29 -19.08 -1.84
CA LYS A 5 2.72 -19.32 -1.97
C LYS A 5 2.97 -20.37 -3.06
N GLY A 6 3.09 -19.91 -4.31
CA GLY A 6 3.69 -20.69 -5.37
C GLY A 6 5.20 -20.68 -5.13
N LEU A 7 5.83 -21.82 -5.24
CA LEU A 7 7.27 -22.02 -5.26
C LEU A 7 7.92 -20.93 -6.13
N GLN A 8 8.54 -19.89 -5.49
CA GLN A 8 9.32 -18.77 -6.02
C GLN A 8 8.73 -17.35 -5.90
N GLY A 9 7.75 -17.09 -5.03
CA GLY A 9 7.41 -15.68 -4.70
C GLY A 9 6.84 -14.81 -5.81
N ILE A 10 6.35 -15.38 -6.91
CA ILE A 10 5.75 -14.63 -8.02
C ILE A 10 4.30 -14.32 -7.63
N ILE A 11 4.00 -13.03 -7.50
CA ILE A 11 2.63 -12.54 -7.34
C ILE A 11 2.05 -12.39 -8.74
N TYR A 12 0.91 -13.03 -8.96
CA TYR A 12 0.22 -12.97 -10.24
C TYR A 12 -1.21 -12.47 -10.03
N SER A 13 -1.46 -11.23 -10.41
CA SER A 13 -2.80 -10.61 -10.38
C SER A 13 -3.50 -10.67 -11.75
N GLY A 14 -2.72 -10.86 -12.81
CA GLY A 14 -3.15 -10.76 -14.20
C GLY A 14 -2.95 -9.36 -14.80
N ASN A 15 -2.65 -8.35 -14.00
CA ASN A 15 -2.24 -7.02 -14.46
C ASN A 15 -0.71 -6.93 -14.47
N ILE A 16 -0.12 -6.86 -15.66
CA ILE A 16 1.34 -6.93 -15.84
C ILE A 16 2.10 -5.82 -15.12
N VAL A 17 1.53 -4.62 -15.03
CA VAL A 17 2.16 -3.47 -14.35
C VAL A 17 2.22 -3.73 -12.86
N ILE A 18 1.09 -4.09 -12.26
CA ILE A 18 1.00 -4.40 -10.82
C ILE A 18 1.88 -5.60 -10.47
N ASP A 19 1.84 -6.66 -11.28
CA ASP A 19 2.66 -7.86 -11.07
C ASP A 19 4.16 -7.54 -11.08
N SER A 20 4.60 -6.67 -11.99
CA SER A 20 6.01 -6.22 -12.05
C SER A 20 6.42 -5.42 -10.83
N ILE A 21 5.58 -4.49 -10.39
CA ILE A 21 5.86 -3.65 -9.22
C ILE A 21 5.93 -4.50 -7.95
N LEU A 22 4.94 -5.37 -7.77
CA LEU A 22 4.85 -6.25 -6.60
C LEU A 22 6.01 -7.24 -6.55
N SER A 23 6.36 -7.84 -7.69
CA SER A 23 7.48 -8.78 -7.77
C SER A 23 8.81 -8.14 -7.41
N ASN A 24 9.03 -6.89 -7.78
CA ASN A 24 10.24 -6.15 -7.43
C ASN A 24 10.20 -5.64 -5.98
N GLY A 25 9.12 -4.95 -5.58
CA GLY A 25 9.03 -4.31 -4.27
C GLY A 25 8.91 -5.29 -3.12
N LEU A 26 8.31 -6.47 -3.35
CA LEU A 26 8.11 -7.51 -2.35
C LEU A 26 9.12 -8.68 -2.50
N ALA A 27 10.14 -8.49 -3.33
CA ALA A 27 11.20 -9.49 -3.48
C ALA A 27 11.98 -9.68 -2.19
N ASN A 28 12.35 -10.93 -1.90
CA ASN A 28 13.25 -11.29 -0.80
C ASN A 28 12.78 -10.86 0.61
N LEU A 29 11.50 -10.63 0.83
CA LEU A 29 10.95 -10.26 2.14
C LEU A 29 11.23 -11.35 3.20
N GLU A 30 11.22 -12.63 2.81
CA GLU A 30 11.55 -13.75 3.71
C GLU A 30 12.97 -13.63 4.25
N ASN A 31 13.95 -13.25 3.41
CA ASN A 31 15.34 -13.03 3.83
C ASN A 31 15.48 -11.83 4.77
N ARG A 32 14.53 -10.91 4.76
CA ARG A 32 14.43 -9.76 5.67
C ARG A 32 13.62 -10.08 6.93
N GLY A 33 13.15 -11.33 7.07
CA GLY A 33 12.30 -11.77 8.19
C GLY A 33 10.89 -11.16 8.16
N ILE A 34 10.41 -10.70 7.00
CA ILE A 34 9.09 -10.08 6.84
C ILE A 34 8.11 -11.10 6.25
N ASN A 35 7.03 -11.37 6.97
CA ASN A 35 5.99 -12.27 6.52
C ASN A 35 4.98 -11.50 5.65
N LEU A 36 4.75 -11.95 4.43
CA LEU A 36 3.80 -11.36 3.49
C LEU A 36 2.50 -12.17 3.42
N LYS A 37 1.37 -11.47 3.58
CA LYS A 37 0.05 -11.96 3.16
C LYS A 37 -0.48 -11.04 2.06
N CYS A 38 -0.83 -11.61 0.92
CA CYS A 38 -1.27 -10.85 -0.24
C CYS A 38 -2.54 -11.45 -0.82
N SER A 39 -3.54 -10.63 -1.12
CA SER A 39 -4.76 -11.00 -1.82
C SER A 39 -5.08 -9.94 -2.86
N ILE A 40 -5.06 -10.30 -4.16
CA ILE A 40 -5.29 -9.37 -5.25
C ILE A 40 -6.34 -9.97 -6.18
N ILE A 41 -7.45 -9.26 -6.34
CA ILE A 41 -8.58 -9.67 -7.19
C ILE A 41 -8.97 -8.47 -8.05
N ILE A 42 -8.34 -8.36 -9.23
CA ILE A 42 -8.52 -7.27 -10.18
C ILE A 42 -8.56 -7.84 -11.61
N PRO A 43 -9.17 -7.12 -12.58
CA PRO A 43 -9.08 -7.49 -13.99
C PRO A 43 -7.68 -7.20 -14.56
N PRO A 44 -7.32 -7.78 -15.70
CA PRO A 44 -6.05 -7.57 -16.37
C PRO A 44 -5.77 -6.11 -16.73
N SER A 45 -6.80 -5.30 -16.96
CA SER A 45 -6.68 -3.88 -17.26
C SER A 45 -7.54 -3.05 -16.31
N LEU A 46 -7.00 -1.92 -15.89
CA LEU A 46 -7.67 -0.93 -15.06
C LEU A 46 -7.75 0.39 -15.81
N ASN A 47 -8.81 1.16 -15.56
CA ASN A 47 -8.91 2.52 -16.11
C ASN A 47 -8.10 3.51 -15.25
N ILE A 48 -6.83 3.20 -15.06
CA ILE A 48 -5.83 3.97 -14.33
C ILE A 48 -4.55 3.93 -15.17
N ALA A 49 -3.87 5.06 -15.32
CA ALA A 49 -2.63 5.12 -16.07
C ALA A 49 -1.53 4.28 -15.40
N ASP A 50 -0.76 3.55 -16.20
CA ASP A 50 0.31 2.66 -15.70
C ASP A 50 1.32 3.41 -14.82
N VAL A 51 1.68 4.64 -15.19
CA VAL A 51 2.59 5.48 -14.39
C VAL A 51 2.01 5.80 -13.01
N ASP A 52 0.71 6.03 -12.91
CA ASP A 52 0.05 6.29 -11.64
C ASP A 52 -0.03 5.03 -10.77
N LEU A 53 -0.26 3.86 -11.39
CA LEU A 53 -0.16 2.57 -10.69
C LEU A 53 1.25 2.34 -10.15
N CYS A 54 2.28 2.63 -10.96
CA CYS A 54 3.68 2.52 -10.53
C CYS A 54 3.97 3.41 -9.31
N ILE A 55 3.57 4.67 -9.37
CA ILE A 55 3.80 5.62 -8.27
C ILE A 55 3.01 5.21 -7.03
N LEU A 56 1.74 4.83 -7.19
CA LEU A 56 0.86 4.46 -6.08
C LEU A 56 1.37 3.20 -5.35
N PHE A 57 1.48 2.09 -6.07
CA PHE A 57 1.92 0.83 -5.47
C PHE A 57 3.37 0.89 -4.99
N GLY A 58 4.27 1.53 -5.74
CA GLY A 58 5.66 1.72 -5.33
C GLY A 58 5.76 2.41 -3.97
N ASN A 59 5.09 3.58 -3.82
CA ASN A 59 5.12 4.30 -2.54
C ASN A 59 4.45 3.52 -1.38
N LEU A 60 3.34 2.81 -1.65
CA LEU A 60 2.67 2.00 -0.62
C LEU A 60 3.58 0.88 -0.12
N ILE A 61 4.24 0.16 -1.04
CA ILE A 61 5.11 -0.97 -0.73
C ILE A 61 6.38 -0.50 -0.03
N ASP A 62 7.06 0.52 -0.57
CA ASP A 62 8.29 1.06 -0.01
C ASP A 62 8.07 1.53 1.42
N ASN A 63 6.97 2.26 1.68
CA ASN A 63 6.62 2.69 3.03
C ASN A 63 6.44 1.50 4.00
N ALA A 64 5.77 0.43 3.55
CA ALA A 64 5.51 -0.74 4.38
C ALA A 64 6.81 -1.53 4.66
N VAL A 65 7.66 -1.71 3.65
CA VAL A 65 8.94 -2.41 3.77
C VAL A 65 9.89 -1.65 4.69
N GLU A 66 10.06 -0.34 4.46
CA GLU A 66 10.91 0.51 5.31
C GLU A 66 10.46 0.51 6.77
N ALA A 67 9.15 0.57 7.02
CA ALA A 67 8.62 0.53 8.38
C ALA A 67 8.95 -0.79 9.08
N CYS A 68 8.85 -1.92 8.38
CA CYS A 68 9.24 -3.23 8.90
C CYS A 68 10.75 -3.33 9.15
N GLU A 69 11.59 -2.76 8.28
CA GLU A 69 13.05 -2.79 8.41
C GLU A 69 13.55 -1.98 9.61
N ARG A 70 12.86 -0.90 9.97
CA ARG A 70 13.17 -0.10 11.18
C ARG A 70 12.95 -0.84 12.49
N ILE A 71 12.25 -1.98 12.47
CA ILE A 71 12.07 -2.81 13.66
C ILE A 71 13.35 -3.61 13.90
N VAL A 72 14.10 -3.23 14.92
CA VAL A 72 15.36 -3.88 15.30
C VAL A 72 15.25 -4.80 16.53
N GLU A 73 14.10 -4.80 17.19
CA GLU A 73 13.85 -5.57 18.40
C GLU A 73 13.89 -7.08 18.11
N PRO A 74 14.76 -7.87 18.83
CA PRO A 74 14.83 -9.32 18.64
C PRO A 74 13.49 -10.00 18.94
N GLY A 75 13.08 -10.92 18.07
CA GLY A 75 11.84 -11.71 18.26
C GLY A 75 10.56 -11.00 17.86
N ARG A 76 10.60 -9.74 17.52
CA ARG A 76 9.40 -9.02 17.04
C ARG A 76 9.03 -9.46 15.64
N LYS A 77 7.80 -9.92 15.46
CA LYS A 77 7.29 -10.37 14.16
C LYS A 77 7.10 -9.18 13.22
N LYS A 78 7.70 -9.29 12.04
CA LYS A 78 7.51 -8.33 10.95
C LYS A 78 6.54 -8.91 9.93
N PHE A 79 5.57 -8.09 9.50
CA PHE A 79 4.58 -8.53 8.51
C PHE A 79 4.12 -7.38 7.63
N ILE A 80 3.68 -7.75 6.43
CA ILE A 80 2.93 -6.89 5.50
C ILE A 80 1.69 -7.68 5.07
N VAL A 81 0.54 -7.03 5.10
CA VAL A 81 -0.73 -7.54 4.56
C VAL A 81 -1.18 -6.59 3.47
N LEU A 82 -1.35 -7.09 2.26
CA LEU A 82 -1.82 -6.32 1.09
C LEU A 82 -3.11 -6.94 0.56
N ASN A 83 -4.16 -6.15 0.50
CA ASN A 83 -5.42 -6.52 -0.12
C ASN A 83 -5.76 -5.54 -1.24
N VAL A 84 -6.01 -6.05 -2.44
CA VAL A 84 -6.44 -5.26 -3.59
C VAL A 84 -7.65 -5.89 -4.21
N ASN A 85 -8.72 -5.15 -4.34
CA ASN A 85 -9.95 -5.65 -4.95
C ASN A 85 -10.76 -4.53 -5.62
N ILE A 86 -11.71 -4.94 -6.46
CA ILE A 86 -12.67 -4.03 -7.05
C ILE A 86 -14.06 -4.34 -6.49
N LYS A 87 -14.77 -3.28 -6.11
CA LYS A 87 -16.19 -3.33 -5.78
C LYS A 87 -16.91 -2.28 -6.58
N LYS A 88 -17.84 -2.70 -7.44
CA LYS A 88 -18.50 -1.83 -8.42
C LYS A 88 -17.45 -1.13 -9.30
N ASP A 89 -17.44 0.20 -9.30
CA ASP A 89 -16.57 1.04 -10.10
C ASP A 89 -15.40 1.63 -9.28
N TYR A 90 -15.00 0.98 -8.20
CA TYR A 90 -13.92 1.46 -7.33
C TYR A 90 -12.87 0.39 -7.11
N LEU A 91 -11.61 0.79 -7.24
CA LEU A 91 -10.45 0.02 -6.81
C LEU A 91 -10.18 0.32 -5.32
N PHE A 92 -10.10 -0.72 -4.52
CA PHE A 92 -9.73 -0.66 -3.11
C PHE A 92 -8.35 -1.27 -2.92
N ILE A 93 -7.48 -0.58 -2.21
CA ILE A 93 -6.14 -1.03 -1.83
C ILE A 93 -5.99 -0.81 -0.34
N ASP A 94 -5.80 -1.88 0.40
CA ASP A 94 -5.52 -1.85 1.83
C ASP A 94 -4.15 -2.48 2.08
N ILE A 95 -3.24 -1.73 2.68
CA ILE A 95 -1.94 -2.23 3.10
C ILE A 95 -1.75 -1.97 4.59
N ALA A 96 -1.39 -3.02 5.32
CA ALA A 96 -1.07 -2.94 6.73
C ALA A 96 0.30 -3.56 6.98
N ASN A 97 1.09 -2.95 7.83
CA ASN A 97 2.42 -3.44 8.18
C ASN A 97 2.74 -3.25 9.65
N SER A 98 3.65 -4.08 10.15
CA SER A 98 4.25 -3.85 11.47
C SER A 98 5.12 -2.60 11.44
N PHE A 99 5.13 -1.83 12.55
CA PHE A 99 6.00 -0.67 12.72
C PHE A 99 6.41 -0.46 14.19
N THR A 100 7.34 0.43 14.45
CA THR A 100 7.92 0.62 15.80
C THR A 100 6.99 1.30 16.80
N GLY A 101 5.88 1.87 16.35
CA GLY A 101 5.00 2.70 17.20
C GLY A 101 5.49 4.15 17.35
N GLU A 102 6.72 4.45 16.96
CA GLU A 102 7.25 5.80 17.01
C GLU A 102 6.81 6.62 15.80
N VAL A 103 5.89 7.54 16.04
CA VAL A 103 5.52 8.56 15.08
C VAL A 103 6.30 9.83 15.42
N LYS A 104 7.12 10.32 14.49
CA LYS A 104 7.78 11.63 14.67
C LYS A 104 6.69 12.71 14.70
N LYS A 105 6.38 13.18 15.91
CA LYS A 105 5.48 14.32 16.12
C LYS A 105 6.17 15.58 15.60
N GLN A 106 5.71 16.13 14.49
CA GLN A 106 5.93 17.54 14.15
C GLN A 106 4.60 18.28 14.26
N ASN A 107 4.54 19.14 15.27
CA ASN A 107 3.56 20.20 15.55
C ASN A 107 2.05 19.88 15.52
N ASN A 108 1.43 20.13 16.71
CA ASN A 108 -0.01 20.15 16.96
C ASN A 108 -0.76 21.09 16.02
N ILE A 109 -1.53 20.55 15.07
CA ILE A 109 -2.69 21.26 14.51
C ILE A 109 -3.78 20.23 14.22
N TYR A 110 -4.86 20.28 15.01
CA TYR A 110 -6.12 19.59 14.74
C TYR A 110 -6.86 20.31 13.61
N ARG A 111 -6.98 19.70 12.47
CA ARG A 111 -8.03 20.00 11.51
C ARG A 111 -8.49 18.74 10.80
N THR A 112 -9.79 18.51 10.89
CA THR A 112 -10.60 17.49 10.24
C THR A 112 -10.43 17.51 8.72
N VAL A 113 -9.47 16.80 8.21
CA VAL A 113 -9.46 16.03 7.00
C VAL A 113 -8.35 14.99 7.18
N LYS A 114 -8.69 13.90 7.78
CA LYS A 114 -8.35 12.50 7.58
C LYS A 114 -6.90 12.09 7.22
N ILE A 115 -5.95 12.98 7.15
CA ILE A 115 -4.52 12.65 7.02
C ILE A 115 -3.78 13.57 7.96
N ASP A 116 -3.26 12.98 9.00
CA ASP A 116 -2.39 13.66 9.93
C ASP A 116 -1.10 14.02 9.16
N GLU A 117 -0.85 15.33 8.93
CA GLU A 117 0.36 15.84 8.26
C GLU A 117 1.66 15.34 8.93
N ARG A 118 1.55 14.78 10.14
CA ARG A 118 2.63 14.16 10.89
C ARG A 118 3.21 12.91 10.19
N TYR A 119 2.48 12.30 9.26
CA TYR A 119 2.91 11.11 8.50
C TYR A 119 3.36 11.43 7.09
N CYS A 120 3.27 12.69 6.65
CA CYS A 120 3.57 13.09 5.29
C CYS A 120 5.08 13.14 5.00
N GLY A 121 5.65 11.97 4.69
CA GLY A 121 6.82 11.90 3.82
C GLY A 121 6.42 12.07 2.34
N ILE A 122 7.40 12.19 1.47
CA ILE A 122 7.22 12.34 0.01
C ILE A 122 6.30 11.25 -0.56
N GLY A 123 6.41 10.01 -0.05
CA GLY A 123 5.62 8.87 -0.50
C GLY A 123 4.11 9.05 -0.29
N LEU A 124 3.68 9.47 0.91
CA LEU A 124 2.26 9.69 1.20
C LEU A 124 1.70 10.91 0.45
N PHE A 125 2.51 11.92 0.22
CA PHE A 125 2.13 13.06 -0.62
C PHE A 125 1.86 12.64 -2.07
N ASN A 126 2.68 11.77 -2.65
CA ASN A 126 2.48 11.25 -4.00
C ASN A 126 1.22 10.38 -4.09
N ILE A 127 0.97 9.52 -3.09
CA ILE A 127 -0.26 8.73 -3.00
C ILE A 127 -1.48 9.66 -3.01
N ARG A 128 -1.47 10.70 -2.16
CA ARG A 128 -2.56 11.67 -2.08
C ARG A 128 -2.87 12.33 -3.43
N LYS A 129 -1.85 12.79 -4.16
CA LYS A 129 -2.04 13.39 -5.49
C LYS A 129 -2.72 12.46 -6.48
N ILE A 130 -2.35 11.19 -6.47
CA ILE A 130 -2.99 10.19 -7.33
C ILE A 130 -4.44 9.96 -6.91
N VAL A 131 -4.69 9.84 -5.60
CA VAL A 131 -6.03 9.67 -5.07
C VAL A 131 -6.95 10.84 -5.48
N GLU A 132 -6.48 12.07 -5.34
CA GLU A 132 -7.20 13.27 -5.78
C GLU A 132 -7.47 13.26 -7.30
N LYS A 133 -6.47 12.85 -8.10
CA LYS A 133 -6.60 12.75 -9.56
C LYS A 133 -7.71 11.79 -9.99
N TYR A 134 -7.92 10.69 -9.27
CA TYR A 134 -8.93 9.68 -9.58
C TYR A 134 -10.21 9.82 -8.73
N ASN A 135 -10.49 11.00 -8.18
CA ASN A 135 -11.67 11.27 -7.34
C ASN A 135 -11.85 10.19 -6.25
N GLY A 136 -10.76 9.84 -5.62
CA GLY A 136 -10.70 8.78 -4.63
C GLY A 136 -10.71 9.28 -3.20
N GLU A 137 -10.56 8.34 -2.27
CA GLU A 137 -10.36 8.59 -0.85
C GLU A 137 -9.10 7.88 -0.35
N PHE A 138 -8.47 8.47 0.66
CA PHE A 138 -7.25 7.96 1.25
C PHE A 138 -7.33 8.14 2.77
N SER A 139 -7.01 7.10 3.50
CA SER A 139 -6.96 7.15 4.96
C SER A 139 -5.73 6.44 5.50
N VAL A 140 -5.22 6.95 6.60
CA VAL A 140 -4.11 6.36 7.37
C VAL A 140 -4.59 6.11 8.78
N SER A 141 -4.30 4.95 9.30
CA SER A 141 -4.56 4.60 10.70
C SER A 141 -3.36 3.87 11.30
N HIS A 142 -3.20 3.95 12.60
CA HIS A 142 -2.19 3.21 13.32
C HIS A 142 -2.69 2.80 14.71
N SER A 143 -2.21 1.67 15.15
CA SER A 143 -2.24 1.22 16.54
C SER A 143 -0.80 1.04 17.02
N ASP A 144 -0.56 0.62 18.26
CA ASP A 144 0.77 0.56 18.87
C ASP A 144 1.86 -0.09 18.00
N ASN A 145 1.49 -1.07 17.18
CA ASN A 145 2.45 -1.89 16.42
C ASN A 145 2.06 -2.10 14.94
N VAL A 146 0.96 -1.52 14.49
CA VAL A 146 0.43 -1.68 13.13
C VAL A 146 0.16 -0.33 12.50
N PHE A 147 0.69 -0.11 11.32
CA PHE A 147 0.39 1.03 10.47
C PHE A 147 -0.42 0.55 9.27
N SER A 148 -1.49 1.25 8.93
CA SER A 148 -2.39 0.87 7.84
C SER A 148 -2.72 2.05 6.96
N VAL A 149 -2.71 1.81 5.66
CA VAL A 149 -3.12 2.76 4.62
C VAL A 149 -4.23 2.13 3.80
N SER A 150 -5.33 2.85 3.65
CA SER A 150 -6.44 2.46 2.79
C SER A 150 -6.63 3.49 1.69
N VAL A 151 -6.73 3.03 0.46
CA VAL A 151 -6.94 3.85 -0.75
C VAL A 151 -8.15 3.34 -1.48
N MET A 152 -9.01 4.25 -1.93
CA MET A 152 -10.11 4.00 -2.84
C MET A 152 -9.96 4.91 -4.07
N LEU A 153 -10.00 4.36 -5.27
CA LEU A 153 -9.93 5.12 -6.53
C LEU A 153 -11.16 4.84 -7.39
N SER A 154 -11.73 5.88 -8.00
CA SER A 154 -12.80 5.71 -8.99
C SER A 154 -12.24 5.22 -10.32
N LEU A 155 -12.83 4.15 -10.86
CA LEU A 155 -12.52 3.61 -12.19
C LEU A 155 -13.35 4.27 -13.30
N LEU A 156 -14.29 5.14 -12.95
CA LEU A 156 -15.14 5.89 -13.90
C LEU A 156 -14.49 7.20 -14.38
N TRP A 157 -13.31 7.53 -13.85
CA TRP A 157 -12.59 8.75 -14.20
C TRP A 157 -12.30 8.78 -15.73
N GLY A 158 -12.63 9.89 -16.38
CA GLY A 158 -12.40 10.07 -17.81
C GLY A 158 -13.46 9.48 -18.77
N LYS A 159 -14.48 8.78 -18.27
CA LYS A 159 -15.65 8.45 -19.07
C LYS A 159 -16.61 9.65 -19.08
N LYS A 160 -16.49 10.51 -20.09
CA LYS A 160 -17.52 11.43 -20.52
C LYS A 160 -18.24 10.87 -21.73
#